data_1013a0286bd19892a9fac0c9d48a00c9
#
_entry.id   1013a0286bd19892a9fac0c9d48a00c9
#
_cell.length_a   1.000
_cell.length_b   1.000
_cell.length_c   1.000
_cell.angle_alpha   90.00
_cell.angle_beta   90.00
_cell.angle_gamma   90.00
#
_symmetry.space_group_name_H-M   'P 1'
#
loop_
_entity.id
_entity.type
_entity.pdbx_description
1 polymer ?
#
loop_
_entity_poly.entity_id
_entity_poly.type
_entity_poly.pdbx_seq_one_letter_code
_entity_poly.pdbx_strand_id
1 'polypeptide(L)'
;MVNAELMRRARSGDGDAFGELVDRYRRELQVHCYRILGSAADAEDVLQETLLAAWQSLDGFEERSSVRTWLYRIATNRSLNTLRAASRRPAGEPSLVWANPPEAARVSEVPWLEPYPDVLLDGLGDVVEAGPEARYELNEAISLAFVTALQLLPPTQRAVLVLRDVLGFHASEAAEILETTTASVTGALQRARSTLAKNFARTSDREAPPASSSAAETHLVEKLAAAFAEGNVDGIVALLTEDVWLAMPPVPFEYQGRDVAAHALSIVFGAGRAHRLVQTRANGQPAFGVYVRDPHASVFHANGLMVLTLAADLISAITRFDNSNLARFGLPRTLPA
;
A
#
# COMPACT_ATOMS: atom_id res chain seq x y z
N MET A 1 -27.60 -8.38 -19.74
CA MET A 1 -28.87 -7.63 -19.80
C MET A 1 -28.93 -6.50 -18.77
N VAL A 2 -28.59 -6.71 -17.49
CA VAL A 2 -28.63 -5.69 -16.41
C VAL A 2 -27.77 -4.46 -16.73
N ASN A 3 -26.56 -4.63 -17.22
CA ASN A 3 -25.66 -3.50 -17.54
C ASN A 3 -26.16 -2.59 -18.67
N ALA A 4 -26.82 -3.16 -19.68
CA ALA A 4 -27.36 -2.37 -20.80
C ALA A 4 -28.54 -1.48 -20.34
N GLU A 5 -29.36 -1.99 -19.42
CA GLU A 5 -30.46 -1.22 -18.85
C GLU A 5 -29.96 -0.09 -17.93
N LEU A 6 -28.98 -0.39 -17.04
CA LEU A 6 -28.35 0.61 -16.21
C LEU A 6 -27.66 1.69 -17.04
N MET A 7 -26.95 1.31 -18.09
CA MET A 7 -26.29 2.23 -19.02
C MET A 7 -27.30 3.17 -19.70
N ARG A 8 -28.42 2.65 -20.18
CA ARG A 8 -29.46 3.44 -20.81
C ARG A 8 -30.07 4.45 -19.83
N ARG A 9 -30.40 4.03 -18.61
CA ARG A 9 -30.93 4.90 -17.55
C ARG A 9 -29.92 5.97 -17.15
N ALA A 10 -28.66 5.59 -16.96
CA ALA A 10 -27.59 6.52 -16.62
C ALA A 10 -27.39 7.60 -17.70
N ARG A 11 -27.44 7.24 -18.99
CA ARG A 11 -27.42 8.19 -20.11
C ARG A 11 -28.63 9.16 -20.14
N SER A 12 -29.75 8.75 -19.57
CA SER A 12 -30.92 9.66 -19.42
C SER A 12 -30.82 10.57 -18.18
N GLY A 13 -29.68 10.59 -17.49
CA GLY A 13 -29.43 11.44 -16.33
C GLY A 13 -29.74 10.79 -14.96
N ASP A 14 -30.04 9.47 -14.93
CA ASP A 14 -30.30 8.74 -13.70
C ASP A 14 -28.97 8.45 -12.98
N GLY A 15 -28.65 9.28 -11.96
CA GLY A 15 -27.44 9.16 -11.15
C GLY A 15 -27.37 7.87 -10.32
N ASP A 16 -28.50 7.32 -9.88
CA ASP A 16 -28.56 6.09 -9.11
C ASP A 16 -28.20 4.90 -10.01
N ALA A 17 -28.70 4.86 -11.25
CA ALA A 17 -28.34 3.86 -12.23
C ALA A 17 -26.85 3.90 -12.59
N PHE A 18 -26.24 5.08 -12.67
CA PHE A 18 -24.79 5.21 -12.83
C PHE A 18 -24.05 4.69 -11.60
N GLY A 19 -24.48 5.07 -10.40
CA GLY A 19 -23.92 4.57 -9.15
C GLY A 19 -23.89 3.04 -9.13
N GLU A 20 -25.02 2.39 -9.41
CA GLU A 20 -25.14 0.92 -9.47
C GLU A 20 -24.25 0.31 -10.56
N LEU A 21 -24.10 0.96 -11.72
CA LEU A 21 -23.26 0.51 -12.82
C LEU A 21 -21.78 0.46 -12.43
N VAL A 22 -21.28 1.48 -11.67
CA VAL A 22 -19.85 1.62 -11.35
C VAL A 22 -19.46 1.07 -9.99
N ASP A 23 -20.41 0.83 -9.09
CA ASP A 23 -20.14 0.52 -7.69
C ASP A 23 -19.28 -0.74 -7.52
N ARG A 24 -19.53 -1.78 -8.31
CA ARG A 24 -18.74 -3.03 -8.33
C ARG A 24 -17.29 -2.83 -8.75
N TYR A 25 -16.95 -1.71 -9.43
CA TYR A 25 -15.60 -1.40 -9.89
C TYR A 25 -14.84 -0.47 -8.92
N ARG A 26 -15.54 0.20 -7.98
CA ARG A 26 -14.94 1.21 -7.10
C ARG A 26 -13.70 0.72 -6.39
N ARG A 27 -13.80 -0.45 -5.74
CA ARG A 27 -12.71 -1.00 -4.94
C ARG A 27 -11.51 -1.40 -5.80
N GLU A 28 -11.74 -2.11 -6.90
CA GLU A 28 -10.66 -2.50 -7.81
C GLU A 28 -9.98 -1.29 -8.45
N LEU A 29 -10.73 -0.25 -8.79
CA LEU A 29 -10.19 1.02 -9.31
C LEU A 29 -9.38 1.77 -8.26
N GLN A 30 -9.84 1.81 -7.01
CA GLN A 30 -9.11 2.45 -5.92
C GLN A 30 -7.77 1.78 -5.67
N VAL A 31 -7.74 0.45 -5.60
CA VAL A 31 -6.50 -0.33 -5.46
C VAL A 31 -5.59 -0.14 -6.67
N HIS A 32 -6.15 -0.08 -7.87
CA HIS A 32 -5.39 0.22 -9.08
C HIS A 32 -4.70 1.60 -9.01
N CYS A 33 -5.45 2.64 -8.63
CA CYS A 33 -4.90 3.98 -8.42
C CYS A 33 -3.81 3.97 -7.34
N TYR A 34 -4.05 3.28 -6.21
CA TYR A 34 -3.07 3.16 -5.14
C TYR A 34 -1.76 2.50 -5.61
N ARG A 35 -1.82 1.40 -6.36
CA ARG A 35 -0.63 0.75 -6.93
C ARG A 35 0.18 1.69 -7.81
N ILE A 36 -0.48 2.56 -8.55
CA ILE A 36 0.19 3.55 -9.40
C ILE A 36 0.77 4.71 -8.57
N LEU A 37 0.01 5.23 -7.61
CA LEU A 37 0.33 6.46 -6.89
C LEU A 37 1.19 6.24 -5.63
N GLY A 38 1.04 5.09 -4.95
CA GLY A 38 1.69 4.82 -3.66
C GLY A 38 1.09 5.58 -2.48
N SER A 39 0.01 6.34 -2.70
CA SER A 39 -0.71 7.13 -1.70
C SER A 39 -2.17 6.71 -1.68
N ALA A 40 -2.68 6.35 -0.50
CA ALA A 40 -4.08 5.99 -0.29
C ALA A 40 -5.00 7.22 -0.41
N ALA A 41 -4.51 8.40 0.00
CA ALA A 41 -5.22 9.65 -0.13
C ALA A 41 -5.37 10.06 -1.60
N ASP A 42 -4.26 10.12 -2.34
CA ASP A 42 -4.30 10.47 -3.77
C ASP A 42 -5.13 9.44 -4.58
N ALA A 43 -5.10 8.16 -4.19
CA ALA A 43 -5.90 7.12 -4.85
C ALA A 43 -7.41 7.35 -4.66
N GLU A 44 -7.83 7.80 -3.49
CA GLU A 44 -9.22 8.17 -3.21
C GLU A 44 -9.65 9.39 -4.03
N ASP A 45 -8.82 10.43 -4.08
CA ASP A 45 -9.09 11.65 -4.86
C ASP A 45 -9.19 11.33 -6.35
N VAL A 46 -8.23 10.56 -6.88
CA VAL A 46 -8.24 10.16 -8.30
C VAL A 46 -9.43 9.24 -8.61
N LEU A 47 -9.89 8.39 -7.69
CA LEU A 47 -11.10 7.61 -7.88
C LEU A 47 -12.32 8.51 -8.01
N GLN A 48 -12.48 9.49 -7.12
CA GLN A 48 -13.60 10.45 -7.19
C GLN A 48 -13.61 11.22 -8.52
N GLU A 49 -12.45 11.73 -8.91
CA GLU A 49 -12.29 12.40 -10.20
C GLU A 49 -12.57 11.46 -11.39
N THR A 50 -12.19 10.19 -11.30
CA THR A 50 -12.44 9.17 -12.32
C THR A 50 -13.94 8.96 -12.51
N LEU A 51 -14.69 8.79 -11.41
CA LEU A 51 -16.13 8.59 -11.46
C LEU A 51 -16.88 9.82 -11.98
N LEU A 52 -16.42 11.02 -11.59
CA LEU A 52 -16.98 12.26 -12.12
C LEU A 52 -16.73 12.40 -13.63
N ALA A 53 -15.51 12.10 -14.10
CA ALA A 53 -15.19 12.14 -15.52
C ALA A 53 -15.96 11.07 -16.30
N ALA A 54 -16.13 9.88 -15.73
CA ALA A 54 -16.93 8.82 -16.32
C ALA A 54 -18.39 9.27 -16.48
N TRP A 55 -18.97 9.87 -15.44
CA TRP A 55 -20.32 10.43 -15.53
C TRP A 55 -20.45 11.49 -16.64
N GLN A 56 -19.52 12.45 -16.68
CA GLN A 56 -19.52 13.53 -17.66
C GLN A 56 -19.30 13.06 -19.11
N SER A 57 -18.59 11.94 -19.31
CA SER A 57 -18.28 11.39 -20.63
C SER A 57 -19.15 10.18 -21.03
N LEU A 58 -20.20 9.88 -20.26
CA LEU A 58 -21.03 8.69 -20.43
C LEU A 58 -21.73 8.64 -21.79
N ASP A 59 -22.21 9.78 -22.29
CA ASP A 59 -22.87 9.89 -23.59
C ASP A 59 -21.92 9.58 -24.74
N GLY A 60 -20.63 9.86 -24.58
CA GLY A 60 -19.58 9.56 -25.55
C GLY A 60 -19.02 8.13 -25.47
N PHE A 61 -19.46 7.32 -24.53
CA PHE A 61 -19.04 5.92 -24.41
C PHE A 61 -19.74 5.07 -25.49
N GLU A 62 -19.02 4.74 -26.56
CA GLU A 62 -19.56 4.04 -27.73
C GLU A 62 -19.63 2.51 -27.56
N GLU A 63 -19.38 1.96 -26.38
CA GLU A 63 -19.41 0.50 -26.08
C GLU A 63 -18.46 -0.36 -26.95
N ARG A 64 -17.40 0.26 -27.52
CA ARG A 64 -16.36 -0.45 -28.28
C ARG A 64 -15.49 -1.30 -27.36
N SER A 65 -15.40 -0.96 -26.09
CA SER A 65 -14.72 -1.73 -25.03
C SER A 65 -15.68 -1.99 -23.86
N SER A 66 -15.28 -2.83 -22.92
CA SER A 66 -16.07 -3.06 -21.72
C SER A 66 -16.14 -1.80 -20.83
N VAL A 67 -17.18 -1.67 -20.01
CA VAL A 67 -17.27 -0.62 -18.98
C VAL A 67 -16.03 -0.65 -18.09
N ARG A 68 -15.55 -1.85 -17.74
CA ARG A 68 -14.33 -2.04 -16.96
C ARG A 68 -13.13 -1.40 -17.65
N THR A 69 -12.85 -1.75 -18.89
CA THR A 69 -11.73 -1.21 -19.69
C THR A 69 -11.80 0.31 -19.80
N TRP A 70 -13.00 0.85 -20.04
CA TRP A 70 -13.23 2.29 -20.13
C TRP A 70 -12.95 3.02 -18.81
N LEU A 71 -13.42 2.50 -17.68
CA LEU A 71 -13.13 3.07 -16.35
C LEU A 71 -11.62 3.01 -16.02
N TYR A 72 -10.97 1.89 -16.33
CA TYR A 72 -9.52 1.75 -16.14
C TYR A 72 -8.72 2.72 -17.01
N ARG A 73 -9.18 3.04 -18.23
CA ARG A 73 -8.57 4.08 -19.06
C ARG A 73 -8.60 5.43 -18.38
N ILE A 74 -9.75 5.83 -17.86
CA ILE A 74 -9.91 7.12 -17.16
C ILE A 74 -9.04 7.14 -15.90
N ALA A 75 -9.10 6.11 -15.06
CA ALA A 75 -8.36 6.02 -13.80
C ALA A 75 -6.84 6.03 -14.00
N THR A 76 -6.35 5.25 -14.99
CA THR A 76 -4.92 5.18 -15.30
C THR A 76 -4.39 6.52 -15.80
N ASN A 77 -5.10 7.17 -16.72
CA ASN A 77 -4.68 8.45 -17.28
C ASN A 77 -4.68 9.55 -16.20
N ARG A 78 -5.68 9.59 -15.31
CA ARG A 78 -5.69 10.51 -14.17
C ARG A 78 -4.56 10.24 -13.20
N SER A 79 -4.33 8.99 -12.81
CA SER A 79 -3.20 8.61 -11.95
C SER A 79 -1.86 9.06 -12.54
N LEU A 80 -1.64 8.85 -13.84
CA LEU A 80 -0.41 9.28 -14.53
C LEU A 80 -0.28 10.82 -14.56
N ASN A 81 -1.38 11.55 -14.71
CA ASN A 81 -1.39 13.02 -14.67
C ASN A 81 -1.07 13.53 -13.26
N THR A 82 -1.62 12.92 -12.22
CA THR A 82 -1.31 13.22 -10.81
C THR A 82 0.17 13.03 -10.52
N LEU A 83 0.80 11.94 -10.97
CA LEU A 83 2.24 11.73 -10.83
C LEU A 83 3.06 12.80 -11.54
N ARG A 84 2.68 13.23 -12.74
CA ARG A 84 3.35 14.32 -13.46
C ARG A 84 3.22 15.65 -12.73
N ALA A 85 2.11 15.91 -12.08
CA ALA A 85 1.89 17.12 -11.28
C ALA A 85 2.69 17.08 -9.96
N ALA A 86 2.72 15.92 -9.28
CA ALA A 86 3.45 15.70 -8.03
C ALA A 86 4.97 15.84 -8.20
N SER A 87 5.53 15.39 -9.33
CA SER A 87 6.96 15.54 -9.63
C SER A 87 7.46 17.00 -9.69
N ARG A 88 6.55 17.96 -9.77
CA ARG A 88 6.83 19.40 -9.77
C ARG A 88 6.75 20.05 -8.39
N ARG A 89 6.30 19.30 -7.35
CA ARG A 89 6.26 19.82 -5.97
C ARG A 89 7.61 19.60 -5.30
N PRO A 90 8.12 20.60 -4.55
CA PRO A 90 9.32 20.40 -3.75
C PRO A 90 9.07 19.29 -2.72
N ALA A 91 10.03 18.38 -2.56
CA ALA A 91 10.00 17.45 -1.44
C ALA A 91 10.10 18.27 -0.13
N GLY A 92 9.18 18.03 0.81
CA GLY A 92 9.27 18.63 2.14
C GLY A 92 10.55 18.13 2.86
N GLU A 93 11.09 18.94 3.75
CA GLU A 93 12.25 18.51 4.54
C GLU A 93 11.84 17.34 5.45
N PRO A 94 12.52 16.18 5.37
CA PRO A 94 12.21 15.04 6.22
C PRO A 94 12.51 15.38 7.68
N SER A 95 11.51 15.31 8.54
CA SER A 95 11.71 15.42 9.98
C SER A 95 12.29 14.10 10.50
N LEU A 96 13.55 14.13 10.94
CA LEU A 96 14.20 12.97 11.57
C LEU A 96 13.53 12.67 12.91
N VAL A 97 13.06 11.45 13.07
CA VAL A 97 12.43 10.97 14.31
C VAL A 97 13.46 10.76 15.44
N TRP A 98 14.75 10.65 15.09
CA TRP A 98 15.85 10.38 16.02
C TRP A 98 16.80 11.57 16.14
N ALA A 99 17.13 11.91 17.37
CA ALA A 99 18.08 13.00 17.64
C ALA A 99 19.52 12.68 17.17
N ASN A 100 19.85 11.39 17.05
CA ASN A 100 21.17 10.90 16.61
C ASN A 100 20.98 9.57 15.85
N PRO A 101 20.57 9.61 14.57
CA PRO A 101 20.30 8.39 13.81
C PRO A 101 21.60 7.62 13.55
N PRO A 102 21.56 6.28 13.52
CA PRO A 102 22.67 5.47 13.06
C PRO A 102 22.96 5.78 11.57
N GLU A 103 24.10 5.31 11.07
CA GLU A 103 24.41 5.39 9.66
C GLU A 103 23.36 4.61 8.84
N ALA A 104 22.78 5.25 7.83
CA ALA A 104 21.79 4.62 6.98
C ALA A 104 22.44 3.56 6.08
N ALA A 105 21.84 2.37 6.01
CA ALA A 105 22.31 1.31 5.11
C ALA A 105 22.11 1.69 3.65
N ARG A 106 21.04 2.45 3.36
CA ARG A 106 20.80 3.05 2.05
C ARG A 106 19.89 4.28 2.14
N VAL A 107 19.91 5.07 1.07
CA VAL A 107 18.94 6.15 0.85
C VAL A 107 17.88 5.63 -0.14
N SER A 108 16.62 5.60 0.29
CA SER A 108 15.51 5.18 -0.56
C SER A 108 15.24 6.22 -1.66
N GLU A 109 15.03 5.75 -2.88
CA GLU A 109 14.61 6.58 -4.00
C GLU A 109 13.09 6.82 -4.03
N VAL A 110 12.34 6.21 -3.11
CA VAL A 110 10.87 6.31 -3.05
C VAL A 110 10.49 7.57 -2.27
N PRO A 111 10.01 8.61 -2.97
CA PRO A 111 9.77 9.91 -2.35
C PRO A 111 8.52 9.95 -1.48
N TRP A 112 7.59 9.01 -1.68
CA TRP A 112 6.31 8.98 -0.97
C TRP A 112 5.70 7.57 -0.99
N LEU A 113 5.26 7.13 0.19
CA LEU A 113 4.52 5.89 0.37
C LEU A 113 3.55 6.06 1.54
N GLU A 114 2.29 5.69 1.34
CA GLU A 114 1.28 5.59 2.40
C GLU A 114 0.82 4.14 2.54
N PRO A 115 0.46 3.69 3.74
CA PRO A 115 -0.11 2.37 3.95
C PRO A 115 -1.57 2.33 3.46
N TYR A 116 -2.02 1.18 2.97
CA TYR A 116 -3.37 0.96 2.50
C TYR A 116 -4.16 0.09 3.48
N PRO A 117 -5.32 0.53 4.00
CA PRO A 117 -6.10 -0.22 4.98
C PRO A 117 -6.71 -1.49 4.38
N ASP A 118 -6.55 -2.64 5.07
CA ASP A 118 -7.08 -3.92 4.58
C ASP A 118 -8.62 -3.94 4.54
N VAL A 119 -9.30 -3.17 5.39
CA VAL A 119 -10.75 -3.02 5.36
C VAL A 119 -11.27 -2.54 3.99
N LEU A 120 -10.45 -1.83 3.23
CA LEU A 120 -10.77 -1.42 1.86
C LEU A 120 -10.45 -2.50 0.82
N LEU A 121 -9.78 -3.59 1.21
CA LEU A 121 -9.51 -4.76 0.38
C LEU A 121 -10.62 -5.81 0.48
N ASP A 122 -11.44 -5.76 1.54
CA ASP A 122 -12.55 -6.69 1.76
C ASP A 122 -13.52 -6.64 0.58
N GLY A 123 -13.87 -7.82 0.03
CA GLY A 123 -14.74 -7.95 -1.14
C GLY A 123 -14.05 -7.84 -2.50
N LEU A 124 -12.73 -7.58 -2.58
CA LEU A 124 -11.99 -7.74 -3.85
C LEU A 124 -11.91 -9.20 -4.27
N GLY A 125 -11.90 -10.13 -3.31
CA GLY A 125 -11.91 -11.57 -3.56
C GLY A 125 -13.26 -12.14 -4.00
N ASP A 126 -14.36 -11.43 -3.77
CA ASP A 126 -15.72 -11.86 -4.13
C ASP A 126 -16.06 -11.54 -5.60
N VAL A 127 -15.36 -10.61 -6.20
CA VAL A 127 -15.52 -10.22 -7.63
C VAL A 127 -14.79 -11.20 -8.56
N VAL A 128 -13.79 -11.89 -8.03
CA VAL A 128 -13.12 -13.01 -8.68
C VAL A 128 -13.51 -14.23 -7.86
N GLU A 129 -14.05 -15.30 -8.45
CA GLU A 129 -14.23 -16.61 -7.82
C GLU A 129 -12.84 -17.21 -7.49
N ALA A 130 -12.11 -16.52 -6.60
CA ALA A 130 -10.69 -16.70 -6.37
C ALA A 130 -10.50 -17.73 -5.26
N GLY A 131 -9.92 -18.84 -5.62
CA GLY A 131 -9.37 -19.79 -4.66
C GLY A 131 -8.31 -19.16 -3.73
N PRO A 132 -7.80 -19.92 -2.75
CA PRO A 132 -6.76 -19.44 -1.81
C PRO A 132 -5.50 -18.90 -2.50
N GLU A 133 -5.12 -19.46 -3.63
CA GLU A 133 -3.97 -19.03 -4.45
C GLU A 133 -4.13 -17.60 -4.99
N ALA A 134 -5.30 -17.28 -5.55
CA ALA A 134 -5.55 -15.95 -6.08
C ALA A 134 -5.68 -14.89 -4.98
N ARG A 135 -6.12 -15.26 -3.77
CA ARG A 135 -6.07 -14.37 -2.61
C ARG A 135 -4.63 -14.07 -2.18
N TYR A 136 -3.76 -15.07 -2.22
CA TYR A 136 -2.35 -14.89 -1.94
C TYR A 136 -1.69 -13.95 -2.96
N GLU A 137 -1.93 -14.16 -4.26
CA GLU A 137 -1.44 -13.29 -5.33
C GLU A 137 -1.95 -11.84 -5.20
N LEU A 138 -3.22 -11.65 -4.82
CA LEU A 138 -3.78 -10.32 -4.58
C LEU A 138 -3.12 -9.61 -3.39
N ASN A 139 -2.87 -10.34 -2.28
CA ASN A 139 -2.19 -9.79 -1.10
C ASN A 139 -0.74 -9.46 -1.40
N GLU A 140 -0.04 -10.32 -2.14
CA GLU A 140 1.33 -10.05 -2.56
C GLU A 140 1.41 -8.82 -3.48
N ALA A 141 0.45 -8.69 -4.41
CA ALA A 141 0.34 -7.57 -5.33
C ALA A 141 -0.06 -6.23 -4.68
N ILE A 142 -0.34 -6.20 -3.37
CA ILE A 142 -0.58 -4.98 -2.60
C ILE A 142 0.40 -4.82 -1.43
N SER A 143 1.25 -5.79 -1.16
CA SER A 143 2.25 -5.71 -0.10
C SER A 143 3.09 -4.43 -0.21
N LEU A 144 3.54 -3.90 0.94
CA LEU A 144 4.36 -2.69 0.94
C LEU A 144 5.63 -2.86 0.12
N ALA A 145 6.27 -4.05 0.16
CA ALA A 145 7.45 -4.34 -0.64
C ALA A 145 7.16 -4.22 -2.15
N PHE A 146 6.02 -4.77 -2.59
CA PHE A 146 5.62 -4.69 -3.99
C PHE A 146 5.27 -3.25 -4.39
N VAL A 147 4.46 -2.53 -3.60
CA VAL A 147 4.09 -1.14 -3.91
C VAL A 147 5.31 -0.24 -3.90
N THR A 148 6.26 -0.43 -2.95
CA THR A 148 7.53 0.29 -2.93
C THR A 148 8.33 0.04 -4.21
N ALA A 149 8.45 -1.21 -4.64
CA ALA A 149 9.16 -1.56 -5.85
C ALA A 149 8.51 -0.98 -7.11
N LEU A 150 7.17 -0.90 -7.15
CA LEU A 150 6.46 -0.20 -8.21
C LEU A 150 6.84 1.29 -8.27
N GLN A 151 7.07 1.94 -7.11
CA GLN A 151 7.44 3.36 -7.08
C GLN A 151 8.82 3.64 -7.70
N LEU A 152 9.71 2.64 -7.80
CA LEU A 152 11.00 2.75 -8.49
C LEU A 152 10.86 2.74 -10.03
N LEU A 153 9.70 2.35 -10.56
CA LEU A 153 9.47 2.31 -12.00
C LEU A 153 9.03 3.69 -12.53
N PRO A 154 9.47 4.06 -13.74
CA PRO A 154 8.86 5.18 -14.45
C PRO A 154 7.34 5.01 -14.56
N PRO A 155 6.53 6.09 -14.43
CA PRO A 155 5.08 6.02 -14.33
C PRO A 155 4.39 5.13 -15.39
N THR A 156 4.79 5.25 -16.66
CA THR A 156 4.21 4.42 -17.75
C THR A 156 4.57 2.94 -17.60
N GLN A 157 5.80 2.61 -17.18
CA GLN A 157 6.22 1.22 -16.97
C GLN A 157 5.47 0.60 -15.79
N ARG A 158 5.24 1.38 -14.73
CA ARG A 158 4.42 1.00 -13.57
C ARG A 158 2.99 0.68 -13.99
N ALA A 159 2.34 1.60 -14.73
CA ALA A 159 0.97 1.39 -15.21
C ALA A 159 0.86 0.15 -16.12
N VAL A 160 1.81 -0.04 -17.05
CA VAL A 160 1.84 -1.23 -17.92
C VAL A 160 1.96 -2.51 -17.09
N LEU A 161 2.85 -2.56 -16.11
CA LEU A 161 3.07 -3.74 -15.28
C LEU A 161 1.80 -4.07 -14.47
N VAL A 162 1.18 -3.07 -13.85
CA VAL A 162 -0.06 -3.27 -13.09
C VAL A 162 -1.19 -3.77 -13.99
N LEU A 163 -1.38 -3.18 -15.17
CA LEU A 163 -2.42 -3.61 -16.11
C LEU A 163 -2.19 -5.03 -16.62
N ARG A 164 -0.95 -5.38 -16.95
CA ARG A 164 -0.60 -6.65 -17.60
C ARG A 164 -0.45 -7.81 -16.62
N ASP A 165 0.36 -7.62 -15.58
CA ASP A 165 0.80 -8.71 -14.69
C ASP A 165 -0.10 -8.84 -13.45
N VAL A 166 -0.72 -7.73 -13.00
CA VAL A 166 -1.58 -7.77 -11.82
C VAL A 166 -3.06 -7.90 -12.19
N LEU A 167 -3.51 -7.17 -13.22
CA LEU A 167 -4.93 -7.12 -13.61
C LEU A 167 -5.28 -8.01 -14.80
N GLY A 168 -4.29 -8.61 -15.46
CA GLY A 168 -4.50 -9.59 -16.53
C GLY A 168 -5.01 -9.02 -17.86
N PHE A 169 -5.01 -7.70 -18.05
CA PHE A 169 -5.44 -7.12 -19.34
C PHE A 169 -4.56 -7.61 -20.50
N HIS A 170 -5.13 -7.88 -21.65
CA HIS A 170 -4.37 -8.21 -22.85
C HIS A 170 -3.52 -7.01 -23.34
N ALA A 171 -2.46 -7.27 -24.11
CA ALA A 171 -1.57 -6.21 -24.60
C ALA A 171 -2.31 -5.16 -25.44
N SER A 172 -3.33 -5.57 -26.20
CA SER A 172 -4.21 -4.68 -26.96
C SER A 172 -5.06 -3.78 -26.07
N GLU A 173 -5.64 -4.32 -25.00
CA GLU A 173 -6.46 -3.58 -24.03
C GLU A 173 -5.59 -2.57 -23.27
N ALA A 174 -4.40 -3.01 -22.80
CA ALA A 174 -3.46 -2.11 -22.13
C ALA A 174 -2.97 -0.98 -23.07
N ALA A 175 -2.82 -1.27 -24.36
CA ALA A 175 -2.49 -0.27 -25.38
C ALA A 175 -3.62 0.75 -25.58
N GLU A 176 -4.89 0.29 -25.59
CA GLU A 176 -6.08 1.15 -25.63
C GLU A 176 -6.18 2.02 -24.38
N ILE A 177 -6.02 1.43 -23.19
CA ILE A 177 -6.07 2.13 -21.88
C ILE A 177 -5.02 3.26 -21.85
N LEU A 178 -3.79 2.98 -22.32
CA LEU A 178 -2.66 3.92 -22.28
C LEU A 178 -2.52 4.80 -23.52
N GLU A 179 -3.45 4.68 -24.48
CA GLU A 179 -3.45 5.43 -25.75
C GLU A 179 -2.11 5.30 -26.50
N THR A 180 -1.60 4.05 -26.59
CA THR A 180 -0.31 3.73 -27.19
C THR A 180 -0.38 2.47 -28.07
N THR A 181 0.76 1.94 -28.51
CA THR A 181 0.82 0.72 -29.31
C THR A 181 1.11 -0.52 -28.48
N THR A 182 0.67 -1.70 -28.94
CA THR A 182 0.97 -2.99 -28.29
C THR A 182 2.49 -3.25 -28.23
N ALA A 183 3.25 -2.80 -29.21
CA ALA A 183 4.71 -2.88 -29.18
C ALA A 183 5.32 -2.04 -28.06
N SER A 184 4.80 -0.82 -27.84
CA SER A 184 5.22 0.05 -26.74
C SER A 184 4.89 -0.57 -25.37
N VAL A 185 3.71 -1.17 -25.23
CA VAL A 185 3.29 -1.91 -24.02
C VAL A 185 4.24 -3.08 -23.74
N THR A 186 4.53 -3.90 -24.75
CA THR A 186 5.43 -5.06 -24.61
C THR A 186 6.85 -4.62 -24.20
N GLY A 187 7.39 -3.60 -24.85
CA GLY A 187 8.71 -3.07 -24.50
C GLY A 187 8.76 -2.43 -23.11
N ALA A 188 7.71 -1.73 -22.71
CA ALA A 188 7.60 -1.15 -21.34
C ALA A 188 7.50 -2.25 -20.28
N LEU A 189 6.71 -3.30 -20.51
CA LEU A 189 6.58 -4.44 -19.62
C LEU A 189 7.92 -5.17 -19.40
N GLN A 190 8.65 -5.41 -20.48
CA GLN A 190 9.97 -6.06 -20.40
C GLN A 190 10.95 -5.24 -19.55
N ARG A 191 10.99 -3.93 -19.74
CA ARG A 191 11.84 -3.04 -18.92
C ARG A 191 11.38 -3.02 -17.45
N ALA A 192 10.08 -2.93 -17.19
CA ALA A 192 9.53 -2.97 -15.84
C ALA A 192 9.92 -4.26 -15.11
N ARG A 193 9.73 -5.42 -15.73
CA ARG A 193 10.11 -6.72 -15.16
C ARG A 193 11.62 -6.81 -14.90
N SER A 194 12.45 -6.33 -15.81
CA SER A 194 13.91 -6.31 -15.64
C SER A 194 14.33 -5.44 -14.44
N THR A 195 13.71 -4.28 -14.26
CA THR A 195 13.97 -3.40 -13.12
C THR A 195 13.52 -4.04 -11.80
N LEU A 196 12.32 -4.62 -11.78
CA LEU A 196 11.83 -5.31 -10.59
C LEU A 196 12.71 -6.51 -10.22
N ALA A 197 13.09 -7.36 -11.17
CA ALA A 197 13.94 -8.52 -10.92
C ALA A 197 15.25 -8.14 -10.23
N LYS A 198 15.88 -7.01 -10.60
CA LYS A 198 17.10 -6.50 -9.96
C LYS A 198 16.87 -6.07 -8.52
N ASN A 199 15.70 -5.53 -8.20
CA ASN A 199 15.37 -5.05 -6.86
C ASN A 199 14.84 -6.19 -5.97
N PHE A 200 14.10 -7.15 -6.52
CA PHE A 200 13.56 -8.30 -5.78
C PHE A 200 14.57 -9.44 -5.59
N ALA A 201 15.65 -9.54 -6.36
CA ALA A 201 16.68 -10.56 -6.18
C ALA A 201 17.26 -10.59 -4.75
N ARG A 202 17.08 -9.51 -4.00
CA ARG A 202 17.51 -9.40 -2.59
C ARG A 202 16.49 -9.94 -1.57
N THR A 203 15.24 -10.17 -1.98
CA THR A 203 14.16 -10.65 -1.10
C THR A 203 13.67 -12.05 -1.48
N SER A 204 14.07 -12.56 -2.66
CA SER A 204 13.61 -13.84 -3.19
C SER A 204 14.11 -15.09 -2.41
N ASP A 205 15.17 -14.96 -1.60
CA ASP A 205 15.72 -16.07 -0.82
C ASP A 205 15.07 -16.20 0.56
N ARG A 206 14.07 -15.38 0.90
CA ARG A 206 13.39 -15.46 2.19
C ARG A 206 12.29 -16.50 2.14
N GLU A 207 12.13 -17.23 3.25
CA GLU A 207 11.01 -18.14 3.43
C GLU A 207 9.68 -17.39 3.36
N ALA A 208 8.66 -18.06 2.79
CA ALA A 208 7.34 -17.48 2.66
C ALA A 208 6.77 -17.08 4.03
N PRO A 209 6.06 -15.93 4.12
CA PRO A 209 5.39 -15.53 5.34
C PRO A 209 4.28 -16.53 5.69
N PRO A 210 3.86 -16.61 6.97
CA PRO A 210 2.71 -17.39 7.36
C PRO A 210 1.46 -16.88 6.64
N ALA A 211 0.48 -17.76 6.44
CA ALA A 211 -0.78 -17.35 5.84
C ALA A 211 -1.43 -16.23 6.67
N SER A 212 -2.02 -15.26 5.99
CA SER A 212 -2.70 -14.14 6.62
C SER A 212 -3.74 -14.62 7.64
N SER A 213 -3.72 -14.04 8.83
CA SER A 213 -4.59 -14.39 9.97
C SER A 213 -4.44 -15.83 10.48
N SER A 214 -3.34 -16.51 10.16
CA SER A 214 -3.03 -17.83 10.71
C SER A 214 -2.66 -17.76 12.19
N ALA A 215 -2.70 -18.91 12.88
CA ALA A 215 -2.25 -19.01 14.27
C ALA A 215 -0.78 -18.61 14.44
N ALA A 216 0.07 -18.91 13.45
CA ALA A 216 1.50 -18.53 13.47
C ALA A 216 1.67 -17.01 13.38
N GLU A 217 0.97 -16.34 12.45
CA GLU A 217 0.97 -14.88 12.34
C GLU A 217 0.46 -14.25 13.65
N THR A 218 -0.69 -14.70 14.15
CA THR A 218 -1.30 -14.19 15.39
C THR A 218 -0.34 -14.29 16.57
N HIS A 219 0.30 -15.44 16.75
CA HIS A 219 1.25 -15.66 17.84
C HIS A 219 2.47 -14.72 17.79
N LEU A 220 3.02 -14.50 16.59
CA LEU A 220 4.15 -13.57 16.40
C LEU A 220 3.72 -12.12 16.73
N VAL A 221 2.56 -11.71 16.25
CA VAL A 221 1.97 -10.38 16.48
C VAL A 221 1.71 -10.14 17.98
N GLU A 222 1.14 -11.13 18.70
CA GLU A 222 0.90 -11.05 20.14
C GLU A 222 2.20 -10.96 20.94
N LYS A 223 3.22 -11.76 20.60
CA LYS A 223 4.55 -11.69 21.22
C LYS A 223 5.18 -10.31 21.06
N LEU A 224 5.12 -9.74 19.86
CA LEU A 224 5.63 -8.40 19.61
C LEU A 224 4.90 -7.36 20.46
N ALA A 225 3.56 -7.41 20.51
CA ALA A 225 2.77 -6.47 21.28
C ALA A 225 3.08 -6.54 22.78
N ALA A 226 3.25 -7.75 23.33
CA ALA A 226 3.64 -7.97 24.73
C ALA A 226 5.03 -7.39 25.02
N ALA A 227 6.02 -7.70 24.19
CA ALA A 227 7.38 -7.19 24.36
C ALA A 227 7.45 -5.66 24.25
N PHE A 228 6.66 -5.05 23.38
CA PHE A 228 6.51 -3.58 23.31
C PHE A 228 5.90 -2.97 24.56
N ALA A 229 4.85 -3.57 25.11
CA ALA A 229 4.20 -3.09 26.31
C ALA A 229 5.12 -3.13 27.54
N GLU A 230 6.02 -4.15 27.60
CA GLU A 230 7.02 -4.34 28.66
C GLU A 230 8.28 -3.49 28.44
N GLY A 231 8.48 -2.90 27.25
CA GLY A 231 9.75 -2.25 26.88
C GLY A 231 10.92 -3.24 26.75
N ASN A 232 10.61 -4.52 26.48
CA ASN A 232 11.59 -5.61 26.40
C ASN A 232 12.29 -5.60 25.04
N VAL A 233 13.38 -4.84 24.94
CA VAL A 233 14.15 -4.69 23.69
C VAL A 233 14.68 -6.03 23.19
N ASP A 234 15.24 -6.86 24.08
CA ASP A 234 15.80 -8.17 23.71
C ASP A 234 14.70 -9.11 23.19
N GLY A 235 13.51 -9.07 23.82
CA GLY A 235 12.35 -9.82 23.38
C GLY A 235 11.87 -9.40 21.99
N ILE A 236 11.90 -8.10 21.68
CA ILE A 236 11.55 -7.59 20.34
C ILE A 236 12.61 -8.02 19.32
N VAL A 237 13.89 -7.86 19.63
CA VAL A 237 15.02 -8.20 18.73
C VAL A 237 15.06 -9.69 18.42
N ALA A 238 14.67 -10.55 19.36
CA ALA A 238 14.58 -12.01 19.13
C ALA A 238 13.52 -12.40 18.07
N LEU A 239 12.53 -11.52 17.82
CA LEU A 239 11.51 -11.74 16.78
C LEU A 239 11.92 -11.26 15.39
N LEU A 240 13.11 -10.63 15.25
CA LEU A 240 13.58 -10.05 13.99
C LEU A 240 14.49 -11.02 13.25
N THR A 241 14.52 -10.95 11.92
CA THR A 241 15.58 -11.60 11.12
C THR A 241 16.92 -10.90 11.35
N GLU A 242 18.05 -11.57 11.10
CA GLU A 242 19.39 -10.96 11.26
C GLU A 242 19.56 -9.71 10.38
N ASP A 243 18.99 -9.75 9.18
CA ASP A 243 19.04 -8.72 8.16
C ASP A 243 17.79 -7.82 8.14
N VAL A 244 17.07 -7.70 9.25
CA VAL A 244 15.83 -6.90 9.33
C VAL A 244 15.99 -5.49 8.76
N TRP A 245 14.99 -5.02 8.02
CA TRP A 245 14.95 -3.67 7.48
C TRP A 245 14.03 -2.77 8.29
N LEU A 246 14.48 -1.54 8.53
CA LEU A 246 13.70 -0.48 9.15
C LEU A 246 13.56 0.69 8.16
N ALA A 247 12.32 1.08 7.87
CA ALA A 247 12.01 2.21 6.98
C ALA A 247 10.96 3.13 7.62
N MET A 248 11.05 4.42 7.34
CA MET A 248 10.15 5.44 7.88
C MET A 248 9.74 6.47 6.81
N PRO A 249 8.99 6.08 5.76
CA PRO A 249 8.53 7.03 4.76
C PRO A 249 7.78 8.23 5.41
N PRO A 250 7.97 9.47 4.94
CA PRO A 250 8.72 9.87 3.75
C PRO A 250 10.24 10.11 3.98
N VAL A 251 10.76 9.76 5.17
CA VAL A 251 12.21 9.84 5.41
C VAL A 251 12.93 8.85 4.50
N PRO A 252 13.90 9.31 3.68
CA PRO A 252 14.51 8.45 2.67
C PRO A 252 15.53 7.46 3.23
N PHE A 253 15.83 7.52 4.52
CA PHE A 253 16.84 6.67 5.14
C PHE A 253 16.25 5.31 5.52
N GLU A 254 16.93 4.25 5.10
CA GLU A 254 16.62 2.88 5.47
C GLU A 254 17.80 2.26 6.21
N TYR A 255 17.48 1.47 7.23
CA TYR A 255 18.45 0.88 8.14
C TYR A 255 18.33 -0.64 8.10
N GLN A 256 19.43 -1.35 8.29
CA GLN A 256 19.46 -2.81 8.21
C GLN A 256 20.21 -3.42 9.39
N GLY A 257 19.69 -4.55 9.89
CA GLY A 257 20.33 -5.41 10.88
C GLY A 257 19.73 -5.28 12.29
N ARG A 258 19.83 -6.38 13.04
CA ARG A 258 19.34 -6.49 14.43
C ARG A 258 19.99 -5.47 15.37
N ASP A 259 21.28 -5.23 15.23
CA ASP A 259 22.02 -4.32 16.10
C ASP A 259 21.50 -2.87 15.94
N VAL A 260 21.22 -2.47 14.70
CA VAL A 260 20.63 -1.16 14.40
C VAL A 260 19.20 -1.08 14.95
N ALA A 261 18.42 -2.15 14.82
CA ALA A 261 17.08 -2.23 15.39
C ALA A 261 17.11 -2.15 16.93
N ALA A 262 18.02 -2.89 17.59
CA ALA A 262 18.22 -2.84 19.03
C ALA A 262 18.60 -1.43 19.51
N HIS A 263 19.52 -0.77 18.81
CA HIS A 263 19.90 0.61 19.11
C HIS A 263 18.71 1.57 19.00
N ALA A 264 17.96 1.49 17.90
CA ALA A 264 16.75 2.32 17.69
C ALA A 264 15.70 2.12 18.79
N LEU A 265 15.42 0.86 19.15
CA LEU A 265 14.47 0.49 20.21
C LEU A 265 14.96 0.98 21.58
N SER A 266 16.27 0.89 21.87
CA SER A 266 16.85 1.40 23.12
C SER A 266 16.66 2.92 23.27
N ILE A 267 16.75 3.68 22.18
CA ILE A 267 16.45 5.11 22.19
C ILE A 267 14.94 5.35 22.46
N VAL A 268 14.06 4.59 21.80
CA VAL A 268 12.60 4.72 21.93
C VAL A 268 12.17 4.45 23.38
N PHE A 269 12.64 3.35 23.98
CA PHE A 269 12.26 2.95 25.33
C PHE A 269 13.04 3.70 26.42
N GLY A 270 14.28 4.12 26.13
CA GLY A 270 15.11 4.91 27.04
C GLY A 270 14.55 6.29 27.42
N ALA A 271 13.56 6.77 26.66
CA ALA A 271 12.82 8.01 26.97
C ALA A 271 11.84 7.89 28.17
N GLY A 272 11.71 6.72 28.79
CA GLY A 272 10.85 6.48 29.95
C GLY A 272 9.34 6.58 29.66
N ARG A 273 8.94 6.49 28.38
CA ARG A 273 7.54 6.53 27.95
C ARG A 273 6.94 5.13 27.94
N ALA A 274 5.65 5.05 28.30
CA ALA A 274 4.90 3.81 28.11
C ALA A 274 4.42 3.70 26.64
N HIS A 275 4.49 2.49 26.10
CA HIS A 275 4.07 2.20 24.74
C HIS A 275 2.92 1.21 24.73
N ARG A 276 1.97 1.39 23.79
CA ARG A 276 0.87 0.46 23.54
C ARG A 276 0.69 0.27 22.05
N LEU A 277 0.57 -0.97 21.63
CA LEU A 277 0.27 -1.34 20.27
C LEU A 277 -1.20 -1.76 20.15
N VAL A 278 -1.92 -1.20 19.17
CA VAL A 278 -3.29 -1.60 18.84
C VAL A 278 -3.25 -2.24 17.46
N GLN A 279 -3.64 -3.51 17.42
CA GLN A 279 -3.56 -4.32 16.20
C GLN A 279 -4.51 -3.79 15.12
N THR A 280 -4.05 -3.80 13.89
CA THR A 280 -4.78 -3.54 12.66
C THR A 280 -4.11 -4.29 11.51
N ARG A 281 -4.50 -4.01 10.28
CA ARG A 281 -3.87 -4.58 9.07
C ARG A 281 -3.70 -3.51 8.01
N ALA A 282 -2.60 -3.61 7.28
CA ALA A 282 -2.28 -2.71 6.17
C ALA A 282 -1.57 -3.47 5.05
N ASN A 283 -1.97 -3.26 3.80
CA ASN A 283 -1.32 -3.87 2.64
C ASN A 283 -1.26 -5.41 2.66
N GLY A 284 -2.30 -6.05 3.18
CA GLY A 284 -2.34 -7.50 3.39
C GLY A 284 -1.43 -8.01 4.51
N GLN A 285 -0.82 -7.12 5.30
CA GLN A 285 0.20 -7.41 6.29
C GLN A 285 -0.27 -7.04 7.71
N PRO A 286 0.25 -7.69 8.77
CA PRO A 286 0.00 -7.27 10.14
C PRO A 286 0.50 -5.86 10.37
N ALA A 287 -0.28 -5.05 11.08
CA ALA A 287 0.07 -3.68 11.40
C ALA A 287 -0.41 -3.29 12.80
N PHE A 288 0.15 -2.21 13.32
CA PHE A 288 -0.22 -1.66 14.63
C PHE A 288 -0.32 -0.14 14.59
N GLY A 289 -1.38 0.38 15.20
CA GLY A 289 -1.33 1.74 15.72
C GLY A 289 -0.40 1.79 16.91
N VAL A 290 0.60 2.65 16.85
CA VAL A 290 1.57 2.85 17.93
C VAL A 290 1.13 4.03 18.76
N TYR A 291 0.96 3.80 20.07
CA TYR A 291 0.55 4.81 21.02
C TYR A 291 1.61 4.99 22.09
N VAL A 292 1.85 6.23 22.47
CA VAL A 292 2.88 6.61 23.44
C VAL A 292 2.23 7.46 24.53
N ARG A 293 2.61 7.21 25.78
CA ARG A 293 2.19 7.97 26.93
C ARG A 293 3.41 8.47 27.70
N ASP A 294 3.51 9.78 27.84
CA ASP A 294 4.51 10.40 28.70
C ASP A 294 4.21 10.07 30.18
N PRO A 295 5.22 10.02 31.06
CA PRO A 295 5.06 9.57 32.45
C PRO A 295 3.96 10.30 33.23
N HIS A 296 3.71 11.56 32.93
CA HIS A 296 2.72 12.39 33.62
C HIS A 296 1.38 12.55 32.87
N ALA A 297 1.25 11.93 31.68
CA ALA A 297 0.01 11.99 30.91
C ALA A 297 -1.01 10.96 31.37
N SER A 298 -2.31 11.33 31.33
CA SER A 298 -3.42 10.45 31.66
C SER A 298 -3.95 9.63 30.49
N VAL A 299 -3.42 9.84 29.29
CA VAL A 299 -3.85 9.16 28.05
C VAL A 299 -2.64 8.81 27.19
N PHE A 300 -2.79 7.78 26.38
CA PHE A 300 -1.87 7.47 25.31
C PHE A 300 -2.24 8.29 24.07
N HIS A 301 -1.26 8.90 23.43
CA HIS A 301 -1.42 9.61 22.17
C HIS A 301 -0.94 8.76 21.00
N ALA A 302 -1.66 8.81 19.89
CA ALA A 302 -1.25 8.17 18.66
C ALA A 302 0.07 8.76 18.16
N ASN A 303 1.03 7.87 17.89
CA ASN A 303 2.40 8.23 17.49
C ASN A 303 2.74 7.76 16.07
N GLY A 304 1.88 6.93 15.45
CA GLY A 304 2.01 6.47 14.07
C GLY A 304 1.51 5.07 13.84
N LEU A 305 1.68 4.59 12.61
CA LEU A 305 1.38 3.23 12.19
C LEU A 305 2.66 2.45 11.95
N MET A 306 2.71 1.20 12.39
CA MET A 306 3.81 0.27 12.15
C MET A 306 3.29 -0.93 11.36
N VAL A 307 3.87 -1.20 10.19
CA VAL A 307 3.53 -2.34 9.33
C VAL A 307 4.67 -3.33 9.36
N LEU A 308 4.34 -4.61 9.50
CA LEU A 308 5.31 -5.70 9.60
C LEU A 308 5.37 -6.49 8.30
N THR A 309 6.58 -6.72 7.80
CA THR A 309 6.82 -7.72 6.76
C THR A 309 7.38 -8.96 7.43
N LEU A 310 6.75 -10.11 7.21
CA LEU A 310 7.12 -11.37 7.81
C LEU A 310 7.94 -12.23 6.84
N ALA A 311 8.81 -13.09 7.39
CA ALA A 311 9.49 -14.15 6.69
C ALA A 311 9.51 -15.35 7.64
N ALA A 312 8.88 -16.45 7.27
CA ALA A 312 8.56 -17.56 8.17
C ALA A 312 7.95 -17.06 9.49
N ASP A 313 8.53 -17.40 10.62
CA ASP A 313 8.10 -17.04 11.98
C ASP A 313 8.82 -15.80 12.56
N LEU A 314 9.47 -14.99 11.70
CA LEU A 314 10.21 -13.79 12.06
C LEU A 314 9.75 -12.56 11.29
N ILE A 315 10.11 -11.39 11.81
CA ILE A 315 9.85 -10.08 11.19
C ILE A 315 11.07 -9.69 10.37
N SER A 316 10.91 -9.54 9.07
CA SER A 316 12.00 -9.21 8.13
C SER A 316 12.05 -7.73 7.78
N ALA A 317 10.96 -6.98 8.00
CA ALA A 317 10.99 -5.53 7.92
C ALA A 317 9.93 -4.89 8.82
N ILE A 318 10.26 -3.70 9.30
CA ILE A 318 9.34 -2.81 10.02
C ILE A 318 9.29 -1.50 9.24
N THR A 319 8.11 -1.17 8.72
CA THR A 319 7.88 0.12 8.08
C THR A 319 7.00 0.97 8.98
N ARG A 320 7.51 2.13 9.38
CA ARG A 320 6.82 3.04 10.27
C ARG A 320 6.34 4.27 9.51
N PHE A 321 5.08 4.60 9.68
CA PHE A 321 4.43 5.80 9.15
C PHE A 321 4.06 6.75 10.29
N ASP A 322 3.86 8.01 9.97
CA ASP A 322 3.35 9.00 10.92
C ASP A 322 1.88 8.73 11.32
N ASN A 323 1.30 9.61 12.11
CA ASN A 323 -0.07 9.46 12.62
C ASN A 323 -1.15 10.11 11.73
N SER A 324 -0.81 10.64 10.56
CA SER A 324 -1.74 11.37 9.68
C SER A 324 -2.89 10.49 9.18
N ASN A 325 -2.63 9.20 8.95
CA ASN A 325 -3.58 8.28 8.31
C ASN A 325 -4.31 7.33 9.28
N LEU A 326 -4.09 7.41 10.60
CA LEU A 326 -4.63 6.44 11.57
C LEU A 326 -6.16 6.30 11.53
N ALA A 327 -6.88 7.38 11.27
CA ALA A 327 -8.34 7.36 11.16
C ALA A 327 -8.85 6.42 10.05
N ARG A 328 -8.09 6.25 8.96
CA ARG A 328 -8.42 5.33 7.85
C ARG A 328 -8.36 3.85 8.28
N PHE A 329 -7.62 3.56 9.35
CA PHE A 329 -7.47 2.23 9.95
C PHE A 329 -8.44 1.99 11.11
N GLY A 330 -9.40 2.90 11.36
CA GLY A 330 -10.32 2.83 12.50
C GLY A 330 -9.64 3.07 13.85
N LEU A 331 -8.43 3.61 13.86
CA LEU A 331 -7.63 3.83 15.06
C LEU A 331 -7.90 5.22 15.66
N PRO A 332 -8.20 5.33 16.96
CA PRO A 332 -8.47 6.61 17.61
C PRO A 332 -7.18 7.43 17.78
N ARG A 333 -7.33 8.73 17.99
CA ARG A 333 -6.18 9.62 18.27
C ARG A 333 -5.58 9.43 19.65
N THR A 334 -6.38 8.96 20.60
CA THR A 334 -5.97 8.74 22.00
C THR A 334 -6.59 7.46 22.56
N LEU A 335 -5.91 6.85 23.54
CA LEU A 335 -6.42 5.71 24.30
C LEU A 335 -6.39 6.05 25.80
N PRO A 336 -7.31 5.51 26.60
CA PRO A 336 -7.23 5.61 28.04
C PRO A 336 -5.96 4.94 28.57
N ALA A 337 -5.49 5.41 29.75
CA ALA A 337 -4.30 4.87 30.41
C ALA A 337 -4.47 3.42 30.87
#